data_dfa769ceed1a091c0f178d8408543974
#
_entry.id   dfa769ceed1a091c0f178d8408543974
#
_cell.length_a   1.000
_cell.length_b   1.000
_cell.length_c   1.000
_cell.angle_alpha   90.00
_cell.angle_beta   90.00
_cell.angle_gamma   90.00
#
_symmetry.space_group_name_H-M   'P 1'
#
loop_
_entity.id
_entity.type
_entity.pdbx_description
1 polymer ?
#
loop_
_entity_poly.entity_id
_entity_poly.type
_entity_poly.pdbx_seq_one_letter_code
_entity_poly.pdbx_strand_id
1 'polypeptide(L)'
;VEDDPVVIEQYPLKAENFGLQLVAFPCWDEAKAALENDFDRWSAIILDAKCKYHRDSEDNAVRFLGRALNDIALICEKRGRVIPWYVLTGGDAEEVSDSIIDDRMKWDADWTNSTHKEYYSKNVDNEILYQRIKAHARKSPRLQVQQMYEDVFDAIEELDLNVDAEVYLEDLLLEIHFPKLDNKDYNDKYKKVRQIVEYIFRSMMQKGLLPPQCKINLTSSNRILSGQNIMEGKGNDAVVIVEVEKAVLPKIIQDNIIHMIHTAGSDVHTEEGADTNSKHITEYLKDVGNTSYLLKSYALQLCDVILWYKNYIDKHNDGEINALNWTIKDTAKFKKHFNL
;
A
#
# COMPACT_ATOMS: atom_id res chain seq x y z
N VAL A 1 -14.14 -6.04 -18.93
CA VAL A 1 -15.46 -6.65 -18.72
C VAL A 1 -15.83 -7.38 -19.98
N GLU A 2 -16.21 -8.63 -19.90
CA GLU A 2 -16.36 -9.54 -21.04
C GLU A 2 -17.28 -10.71 -20.63
N ASP A 3 -18.27 -11.08 -21.43
CA ASP A 3 -19.19 -12.17 -21.10
C ASP A 3 -18.94 -13.47 -21.91
N ASP A 4 -18.04 -13.45 -22.89
CA ASP A 4 -17.61 -14.65 -23.60
C ASP A 4 -16.63 -15.47 -22.75
N PRO A 5 -17.00 -16.71 -22.33
CA PRO A 5 -16.14 -17.54 -21.49
C PRO A 5 -14.76 -17.84 -22.11
N VAL A 6 -14.67 -17.96 -23.43
CA VAL A 6 -13.42 -18.26 -24.13
C VAL A 6 -12.45 -17.05 -24.03
N VAL A 7 -12.99 -15.85 -24.18
CA VAL A 7 -12.21 -14.61 -24.04
C VAL A 7 -11.78 -14.41 -22.58
N ILE A 8 -12.67 -14.63 -21.62
CA ILE A 8 -12.39 -14.58 -20.18
C ILE A 8 -11.19 -15.47 -19.81
N GLU A 9 -11.11 -16.66 -20.37
CA GLU A 9 -10.03 -17.60 -20.07
C GLU A 9 -8.72 -17.24 -20.80
N GLN A 10 -8.79 -16.83 -22.06
CA GLN A 10 -7.59 -16.67 -22.91
C GLN A 10 -6.91 -15.30 -22.76
N TYR A 11 -7.66 -14.22 -22.53
CA TYR A 11 -7.08 -12.88 -22.55
C TYR A 11 -6.15 -12.56 -21.38
N PRO A 12 -6.42 -13.02 -20.14
CA PRO A 12 -5.45 -12.89 -19.06
C PRO A 12 -4.09 -13.49 -19.40
N LEU A 13 -4.07 -14.72 -19.95
CA LEU A 13 -2.83 -15.39 -20.34
C LEU A 13 -2.07 -14.65 -21.45
N LYS A 14 -2.80 -14.05 -22.41
CA LYS A 14 -2.18 -13.22 -23.45
C LYS A 14 -1.59 -11.93 -22.87
N ALA A 15 -2.27 -11.30 -21.93
CA ALA A 15 -1.84 -10.05 -21.29
C ALA A 15 -0.58 -10.23 -20.42
N GLU A 16 -0.41 -11.38 -19.79
CA GLU A 16 0.80 -11.73 -19.00
C GLU A 16 2.08 -11.64 -19.83
N ASN A 17 2.05 -12.01 -21.11
CA ASN A 17 3.20 -11.88 -22.01
C ASN A 17 3.66 -10.41 -22.21
N PHE A 18 2.81 -9.46 -21.89
CA PHE A 18 3.09 -8.02 -21.92
C PHE A 18 3.37 -7.45 -20.53
N GLY A 19 3.41 -8.31 -19.48
CA GLY A 19 3.59 -7.89 -18.09
C GLY A 19 2.35 -7.17 -17.54
N LEU A 20 1.15 -7.54 -17.99
CA LEU A 20 -0.13 -7.03 -17.51
C LEU A 20 -0.89 -8.14 -16.79
N GLN A 21 -1.36 -7.87 -15.59
CA GLN A 21 -2.30 -8.73 -14.89
C GLN A 21 -3.73 -8.30 -15.25
N LEU A 22 -4.42 -9.10 -16.05
CA LEU A 22 -5.80 -8.85 -16.46
C LEU A 22 -6.75 -9.67 -15.59
N VAL A 23 -7.70 -9.00 -14.93
CA VAL A 23 -8.79 -9.65 -14.20
C VAL A 23 -10.07 -9.50 -14.99
N ALA A 24 -10.68 -10.61 -15.36
CA ALA A 24 -11.90 -10.63 -16.17
C ALA A 24 -13.16 -10.66 -15.27
N PHE A 25 -14.17 -9.88 -15.66
CA PHE A 25 -15.47 -9.83 -15.00
C PHE A 25 -16.56 -10.12 -16.05
N PRO A 26 -17.50 -11.03 -15.79
CA PRO A 26 -18.52 -11.46 -16.76
C PRO A 26 -19.67 -10.45 -16.95
N CYS A 27 -19.74 -9.42 -16.11
CA CYS A 27 -20.71 -8.35 -16.19
C CYS A 27 -20.22 -7.07 -15.55
N TRP A 28 -20.89 -5.94 -15.82
CA TRP A 28 -20.48 -4.64 -15.30
C TRP A 28 -20.62 -4.52 -13.78
N ASP A 29 -21.69 -5.02 -13.18
CA ASP A 29 -21.91 -4.89 -11.73
C ASP A 29 -20.77 -5.49 -10.90
N GLU A 30 -20.24 -6.64 -11.34
CA GLU A 30 -19.10 -7.26 -10.66
C GLU A 30 -17.82 -6.43 -10.84
N ALA A 31 -17.59 -5.94 -12.05
CA ALA A 31 -16.46 -5.06 -12.34
C ALA A 31 -16.56 -3.74 -11.58
N LYS A 32 -17.76 -3.15 -11.53
CA LYS A 32 -18.04 -1.90 -10.79
C LYS A 32 -17.79 -2.09 -9.29
N ALA A 33 -18.27 -3.19 -8.71
CA ALA A 33 -18.05 -3.50 -7.30
C ALA A 33 -16.55 -3.65 -6.99
N ALA A 34 -15.79 -4.33 -7.85
CA ALA A 34 -14.35 -4.47 -7.72
C ALA A 34 -13.64 -3.11 -7.85
N LEU A 35 -14.09 -2.27 -8.78
CA LEU A 35 -13.54 -0.93 -8.97
C LEU A 35 -13.81 0.00 -7.77
N GLU A 36 -15.01 -0.04 -7.19
CA GLU A 36 -15.37 0.77 -6.03
C GLU A 36 -14.67 0.32 -4.75
N ASN A 37 -14.45 -0.99 -4.57
CA ASN A 37 -13.82 -1.56 -3.40
C ASN A 37 -12.31 -1.29 -3.34
N ASP A 38 -11.62 -1.38 -4.46
CA ASP A 38 -10.16 -1.21 -4.54
C ASP A 38 -9.77 -0.39 -5.78
N PHE A 39 -10.18 0.89 -5.77
CA PHE A 39 -10.01 1.80 -6.91
C PHE A 39 -8.55 1.97 -7.32
N ASP A 40 -7.65 2.01 -6.35
CA ASP A 40 -6.24 2.31 -6.59
C ASP A 40 -5.46 1.14 -7.20
N ARG A 41 -5.99 -0.07 -7.10
CA ARG A 41 -5.42 -1.28 -7.73
C ARG A 41 -5.45 -1.23 -9.26
N TRP A 42 -6.44 -0.54 -9.85
CA TRP A 42 -6.71 -0.62 -11.28
C TRP A 42 -5.95 0.45 -12.07
N SER A 43 -5.22 0.01 -13.10
CA SER A 43 -4.47 0.91 -13.99
C SER A 43 -5.20 1.20 -15.30
N ALA A 44 -6.14 0.35 -15.70
CA ALA A 44 -6.97 0.52 -16.88
C ALA A 44 -8.23 -0.35 -16.82
N ILE A 45 -9.23 -0.02 -17.62
CA ILE A 45 -10.46 -0.78 -17.78
C ILE A 45 -10.61 -1.14 -19.26
N ILE A 46 -10.83 -2.42 -19.56
CA ILE A 46 -11.19 -2.88 -20.91
C ILE A 46 -12.66 -3.28 -20.88
N LEU A 47 -13.45 -2.72 -21.77
CA LEU A 47 -14.87 -2.99 -21.93
C LEU A 47 -15.11 -3.71 -23.26
N ASP A 48 -15.82 -4.83 -23.26
CA ASP A 48 -16.43 -5.32 -24.49
C ASP A 48 -17.58 -4.37 -24.89
N ALA A 49 -17.72 -4.12 -26.17
CA ALA A 49 -18.79 -3.27 -26.68
C ALA A 49 -20.20 -3.84 -26.41
N LYS A 50 -20.33 -5.15 -26.31
CA LYS A 50 -21.60 -5.89 -26.16
C LYS A 50 -21.62 -6.79 -24.92
N CYS A 51 -21.25 -6.28 -23.76
CA CYS A 51 -21.28 -7.02 -22.53
C CYS A 51 -22.61 -6.83 -21.78
N LYS A 52 -22.85 -7.66 -20.76
CA LYS A 52 -24.01 -7.58 -19.87
C LYS A 52 -23.77 -6.57 -18.75
N TYR A 53 -24.84 -5.86 -18.36
CA TYR A 53 -24.77 -5.02 -17.16
C TYR A 53 -24.88 -5.86 -15.88
N HIS A 54 -25.87 -6.79 -15.83
CA HIS A 54 -26.03 -7.76 -14.75
C HIS A 54 -25.85 -9.18 -15.28
N ARG A 55 -25.38 -10.11 -14.46
CA ARG A 55 -25.13 -11.51 -14.85
C ARG A 55 -26.33 -12.19 -15.49
N ASP A 56 -27.52 -11.93 -14.95
CA ASP A 56 -28.78 -12.56 -15.34
C ASP A 56 -29.62 -11.70 -16.29
N SER A 57 -29.09 -10.56 -16.78
CA SER A 57 -29.85 -9.72 -17.68
C SER A 57 -29.81 -10.25 -19.11
N GLU A 58 -31.00 -10.35 -19.73
CA GLU A 58 -31.15 -10.52 -21.17
C GLU A 58 -31.07 -9.20 -21.96
N ASP A 59 -30.86 -8.07 -21.23
CA ASP A 59 -30.90 -6.72 -21.81
C ASP A 59 -29.72 -6.46 -22.74
N ASN A 60 -30.13 -6.07 -23.95
CA ASN A 60 -29.27 -5.84 -25.10
C ASN A 60 -28.18 -4.81 -24.87
N ALA A 61 -27.05 -5.19 -25.33
CA ALA A 61 -25.73 -4.56 -25.37
C ALA A 61 -25.70 -3.07 -25.81
N VAL A 62 -26.67 -2.55 -26.51
CA VAL A 62 -26.67 -1.18 -27.06
C VAL A 62 -26.63 -0.08 -26.01
N ARG A 63 -27.06 -0.36 -24.76
CA ARG A 63 -27.00 0.61 -23.64
C ARG A 63 -25.91 0.31 -22.62
N PHE A 64 -25.24 -0.81 -22.74
CA PHE A 64 -24.21 -1.23 -21.80
C PHE A 64 -23.08 -0.22 -21.73
N LEU A 65 -22.45 0.08 -22.85
CA LEU A 65 -21.24 0.89 -22.93
C LEU A 65 -21.48 2.31 -22.34
N GLY A 66 -22.56 2.98 -22.75
CA GLY A 66 -22.89 4.31 -22.25
C GLY A 66 -23.13 4.36 -20.74
N ARG A 67 -23.77 3.32 -20.16
CA ARG A 67 -23.97 3.22 -18.71
C ARG A 67 -22.66 2.96 -17.98
N ALA A 68 -21.86 2.00 -18.45
CA ALA A 68 -20.58 1.66 -17.85
C ALA A 68 -19.62 2.87 -17.86
N LEU A 69 -19.56 3.60 -18.97
CA LEU A 69 -18.74 4.80 -19.09
C LEU A 69 -19.20 5.93 -18.16
N ASN A 70 -20.51 6.13 -18.00
CA ASN A 70 -21.05 7.09 -17.04
C ASN A 70 -20.69 6.71 -15.60
N ASP A 71 -20.80 5.43 -15.23
CA ASP A 71 -20.42 4.95 -13.91
C ASP A 71 -18.91 5.14 -13.64
N ILE A 72 -18.06 4.80 -14.62
CA ILE A 72 -16.61 5.04 -14.55
C ILE A 72 -16.35 6.53 -14.28
N ALA A 73 -17.07 7.39 -15.00
CA ALA A 73 -16.99 8.82 -14.84
C ALA A 73 -17.23 9.28 -13.42
N LEU A 74 -18.35 8.89 -12.87
CA LEU A 74 -18.77 9.26 -11.52
C LEU A 74 -17.80 8.70 -10.45
N ILE A 75 -17.33 7.46 -10.65
CA ILE A 75 -16.36 6.87 -9.72
C ILE A 75 -15.03 7.64 -9.76
N CYS A 76 -14.52 7.93 -10.95
CA CYS A 76 -13.29 8.69 -11.13
C CYS A 76 -13.40 10.10 -10.52
N GLU A 77 -14.50 10.80 -10.76
CA GLU A 77 -14.77 12.12 -10.18
C GLU A 77 -14.76 12.05 -8.63
N LYS A 78 -15.50 11.10 -8.06
CA LYS A 78 -15.55 10.88 -6.61
C LYS A 78 -14.18 10.57 -5.99
N ARG A 79 -13.32 9.84 -6.72
CA ARG A 79 -11.99 9.43 -6.26
C ARG A 79 -10.89 10.45 -6.61
N GLY A 80 -11.18 11.46 -7.44
CA GLY A 80 -10.21 12.48 -7.85
C GLY A 80 -9.07 11.94 -8.73
N ARG A 81 -9.28 10.80 -9.40
CA ARG A 81 -8.31 10.16 -10.29
C ARG A 81 -9.01 9.58 -11.50
N VAL A 82 -8.42 9.77 -12.68
CA VAL A 82 -8.91 9.17 -13.94
C VAL A 82 -8.27 7.80 -14.14
N ILE A 83 -9.10 6.78 -14.39
CA ILE A 83 -8.63 5.48 -14.88
C ILE A 83 -8.93 5.40 -16.38
N PRO A 84 -7.93 5.15 -17.24
CA PRO A 84 -8.14 5.00 -18.67
C PRO A 84 -9.01 3.76 -18.97
N TRP A 85 -9.91 3.92 -19.91
CA TRP A 85 -10.74 2.83 -20.40
C TRP A 85 -10.56 2.63 -21.88
N TYR A 86 -10.79 1.42 -22.34
CA TYR A 86 -10.64 0.99 -23.73
C TYR A 86 -11.81 0.11 -24.13
N VAL A 87 -12.26 0.24 -25.37
CA VAL A 87 -13.29 -0.65 -25.92
C VAL A 87 -12.62 -1.70 -26.80
N LEU A 88 -12.90 -2.97 -26.53
CA LEU A 88 -12.42 -4.12 -27.29
C LEU A 88 -13.63 -4.86 -27.83
N THR A 89 -13.77 -4.95 -29.15
CA THR A 89 -14.95 -5.53 -29.80
C THR A 89 -14.60 -6.58 -30.86
N GLY A 90 -15.45 -7.59 -31.01
CA GLY A 90 -15.40 -8.55 -32.13
C GLY A 90 -16.30 -8.21 -33.29
N GLY A 91 -17.10 -7.11 -33.20
CA GLY A 91 -18.09 -6.69 -34.17
C GLY A 91 -17.66 -5.49 -35.01
N ASP A 92 -18.57 -5.02 -35.86
CA ASP A 92 -18.33 -3.89 -36.76
C ASP A 92 -18.25 -2.54 -36.04
N ALA A 93 -17.42 -1.67 -36.59
CA ALA A 93 -17.07 -0.35 -36.06
C ALA A 93 -18.28 0.62 -35.91
N GLU A 94 -19.24 0.54 -36.78
CA GLU A 94 -20.38 1.45 -36.80
C GLU A 94 -21.28 1.33 -35.59
N GLU A 95 -21.43 0.12 -35.02
CA GLU A 95 -22.23 -0.10 -33.79
C GLU A 95 -21.58 0.49 -32.53
N VAL A 96 -20.26 0.62 -32.52
CA VAL A 96 -19.50 1.17 -31.36
C VAL A 96 -19.52 2.69 -31.40
N SER A 97 -19.38 3.28 -32.57
CA SER A 97 -19.31 4.72 -32.78
C SER A 97 -20.57 5.43 -32.25
N ASP A 98 -21.75 4.90 -32.53
CA ASP A 98 -23.03 5.50 -32.09
C ASP A 98 -23.24 5.46 -30.58
N SER A 99 -22.53 4.57 -29.87
CA SER A 99 -22.62 4.41 -28.43
C SER A 99 -21.66 5.31 -27.63
N ILE A 100 -20.63 5.89 -28.27
CA ILE A 100 -19.54 6.66 -27.66
C ILE A 100 -19.68 8.18 -27.88
N ILE A 101 -20.68 8.64 -28.60
CA ILE A 101 -20.84 10.03 -29.15
C ILE A 101 -21.10 11.10 -28.05
N ASP A 102 -21.20 10.78 -26.79
CA ASP A 102 -21.35 11.80 -25.76
C ASP A 102 -20.02 12.53 -25.49
N ASP A 103 -19.93 13.80 -25.86
CA ASP A 103 -18.76 14.69 -25.67
C ASP A 103 -18.29 14.80 -24.21
N ARG A 104 -19.10 14.39 -23.24
CA ARG A 104 -18.73 14.31 -21.82
C ARG A 104 -17.71 13.24 -21.51
N MET A 105 -17.39 12.36 -22.45
CA MET A 105 -16.43 11.26 -22.28
C MET A 105 -15.00 11.60 -22.70
N LYS A 106 -14.76 12.82 -23.16
CA LYS A 106 -13.42 13.32 -23.52
C LYS A 106 -12.78 14.03 -22.34
N TRP A 107 -12.13 13.29 -21.45
CA TRP A 107 -11.74 13.80 -20.15
C TRP A 107 -10.32 14.30 -20.04
N ASP A 108 -9.44 13.87 -20.90
CA ASP A 108 -8.03 14.19 -20.85
C ASP A 108 -7.52 14.57 -22.24
N ALA A 109 -6.84 15.71 -22.33
CA ALA A 109 -6.22 16.16 -23.59
C ALA A 109 -5.17 15.15 -24.09
N ASP A 110 -4.49 14.44 -23.18
CA ASP A 110 -3.56 13.35 -23.53
C ASP A 110 -4.28 12.08 -23.99
N TRP A 111 -5.52 11.88 -23.55
CA TRP A 111 -6.37 10.75 -23.93
C TRP A 111 -6.92 10.89 -25.36
N THR A 112 -7.23 12.12 -25.76
CA THR A 112 -7.77 12.45 -27.09
C THR A 112 -6.70 12.63 -28.16
N ASN A 113 -5.44 12.32 -27.86
CA ASN A 113 -4.34 12.44 -28.81
C ASN A 113 -4.63 11.63 -30.08
N SER A 114 -4.26 12.16 -31.25
CA SER A 114 -4.54 11.70 -32.62
C SER A 114 -4.18 10.23 -32.92
N THR A 115 -3.57 9.52 -32.00
CA THR A 115 -3.24 8.10 -32.10
C THR A 115 -4.19 7.18 -31.33
N HIS A 116 -5.18 7.71 -30.63
CA HIS A 116 -6.14 6.90 -29.91
C HIS A 116 -7.18 6.30 -30.87
N LYS A 117 -7.32 4.98 -30.87
CA LYS A 117 -8.42 4.32 -31.56
C LYS A 117 -9.65 4.41 -30.67
N GLU A 118 -10.81 4.71 -31.25
CA GLU A 118 -12.09 4.71 -30.54
C GLU A 118 -12.44 3.32 -29.99
N TYR A 119 -12.00 2.28 -30.70
CA TYR A 119 -12.15 0.88 -30.31
C TYR A 119 -10.97 0.04 -30.83
N TYR A 120 -10.81 -1.15 -30.26
CA TYR A 120 -9.82 -2.17 -30.64
C TYR A 120 -10.55 -3.44 -31.08
N SER A 121 -10.08 -4.05 -32.18
CA SER A 121 -10.63 -5.30 -32.66
C SER A 121 -10.07 -6.51 -31.96
N LYS A 122 -10.94 -7.40 -31.43
CA LYS A 122 -10.54 -8.66 -30.78
C LYS A 122 -9.64 -9.46 -31.73
N ASN A 123 -8.57 -10.04 -31.16
CA ASN A 123 -7.55 -10.84 -31.86
C ASN A 123 -6.68 -10.10 -32.91
N VAL A 124 -7.01 -8.88 -33.30
CA VAL A 124 -6.23 -8.09 -34.26
C VAL A 124 -5.40 -7.03 -33.53
N ASP A 125 -6.02 -6.27 -32.64
CA ASP A 125 -5.40 -5.10 -32.00
C ASP A 125 -4.92 -5.37 -30.57
N ASN A 126 -4.98 -6.61 -30.07
CA ASN A 126 -4.65 -6.94 -28.70
C ASN A 126 -3.25 -6.47 -28.28
N GLU A 127 -2.26 -6.69 -29.13
CA GLU A 127 -0.88 -6.29 -28.85
C GLU A 127 -0.75 -4.76 -28.72
N ILE A 128 -1.34 -4.03 -29.65
CA ILE A 128 -1.36 -2.56 -29.65
C ILE A 128 -2.06 -2.04 -28.39
N LEU A 129 -3.20 -2.65 -28.03
CA LEU A 129 -3.95 -2.32 -26.82
C LEU A 129 -3.10 -2.54 -25.56
N TYR A 130 -2.48 -3.71 -25.42
CA TYR A 130 -1.67 -4.04 -24.25
C TYR A 130 -0.43 -3.14 -24.10
N GLN A 131 0.24 -2.85 -25.21
CA GLN A 131 1.36 -1.90 -25.20
C GLN A 131 0.91 -0.50 -24.77
N ARG A 132 -0.28 -0.08 -25.17
CA ARG A 132 -0.87 1.20 -24.79
C ARG A 132 -1.26 1.26 -23.33
N ILE A 133 -1.92 0.23 -22.82
CA ILE A 133 -2.24 0.11 -21.39
C ILE A 133 -0.94 0.19 -20.57
N LYS A 134 0.10 -0.53 -20.96
CA LYS A 134 1.40 -0.49 -20.30
C LYS A 134 2.03 0.91 -20.32
N ALA A 135 1.97 1.59 -21.45
CA ALA A 135 2.50 2.95 -21.56
C ALA A 135 1.72 3.96 -20.69
N HIS A 136 0.40 3.77 -20.57
CA HIS A 136 -0.45 4.59 -19.69
C HIS A 136 -0.21 4.26 -18.19
N ALA A 137 -0.15 2.97 -17.87
CA ALA A 137 0.14 2.51 -16.52
C ALA A 137 1.48 3.06 -16.00
N ARG A 138 2.52 3.11 -16.84
CA ARG A 138 3.81 3.72 -16.50
C ARG A 138 3.73 5.21 -16.13
N LYS A 139 2.68 5.91 -16.48
CA LYS A 139 2.41 7.29 -16.06
C LYS A 139 1.66 7.35 -14.72
N SER A 140 1.18 6.24 -14.18
CA SER A 140 0.51 6.19 -12.89
C SER A 140 1.50 6.55 -11.77
N PRO A 141 1.19 7.53 -10.90
CA PRO A 141 2.01 7.88 -9.75
C PRO A 141 2.36 6.66 -8.87
N ARG A 142 1.40 5.77 -8.67
CA ARG A 142 1.56 4.53 -7.91
C ARG A 142 2.65 3.63 -8.49
N LEU A 143 2.55 3.31 -9.79
CA LEU A 143 3.54 2.46 -10.46
C LEU A 143 4.92 3.13 -10.54
N GLN A 144 4.97 4.46 -10.68
CA GLN A 144 6.24 5.18 -10.61
C GLN A 144 6.89 5.05 -9.24
N VAL A 145 6.12 5.18 -8.16
CA VAL A 145 6.62 4.98 -6.80
C VAL A 145 7.08 3.54 -6.60
N GLN A 146 6.31 2.54 -7.02
CA GLN A 146 6.72 1.14 -6.93
C GLN A 146 8.01 0.86 -7.70
N GLN A 147 8.20 1.44 -8.88
CA GLN A 147 9.45 1.32 -9.63
C GLN A 147 10.63 2.05 -8.98
N MET A 148 10.40 3.24 -8.41
CA MET A 148 11.47 4.00 -7.75
C MET A 148 11.99 3.33 -6.47
N TYR A 149 11.16 2.52 -5.82
CA TYR A 149 11.44 1.84 -4.55
C TYR A 149 11.26 0.32 -4.68
N GLU A 150 11.53 -0.25 -5.86
CA GLU A 150 11.36 -1.68 -6.18
C GLU A 150 12.05 -2.55 -5.13
N ASP A 151 13.29 -2.23 -4.78
CA ASP A 151 14.07 -2.93 -3.77
C ASP A 151 13.43 -2.95 -2.37
N VAL A 152 12.73 -1.90 -2.01
CA VAL A 152 12.02 -1.80 -0.72
C VAL A 152 10.73 -2.63 -0.74
N PHE A 153 9.96 -2.59 -1.83
CA PHE A 153 8.74 -3.37 -1.97
C PHE A 153 9.04 -4.86 -2.07
N ASP A 154 10.08 -5.25 -2.81
CA ASP A 154 10.58 -6.64 -2.85
C ASP A 154 11.01 -7.10 -1.44
N ALA A 155 11.69 -6.25 -0.68
CA ALA A 155 12.07 -6.57 0.69
C ALA A 155 10.86 -6.77 1.62
N ILE A 156 9.78 -6.00 1.44
CA ILE A 156 8.52 -6.18 2.20
C ILE A 156 7.91 -7.56 1.91
N GLU A 157 7.85 -7.96 0.64
CA GLU A 157 7.33 -9.26 0.21
C GLU A 157 8.20 -10.40 0.77
N GLU A 158 9.53 -10.34 0.59
CA GLU A 158 10.46 -11.38 1.04
C GLU A 158 10.54 -11.51 2.57
N LEU A 159 10.30 -10.44 3.32
CA LEU A 159 10.19 -10.46 4.78
C LEU A 159 8.84 -10.97 5.28
N ASP A 160 7.89 -11.23 4.38
CA ASP A 160 6.50 -11.60 4.70
C ASP A 160 5.86 -10.61 5.70
N LEU A 161 6.04 -9.30 5.42
CA LEU A 161 5.39 -8.27 6.22
C LEU A 161 3.88 -8.26 5.92
N ASN A 162 3.10 -7.76 6.87
CA ASN A 162 1.68 -7.60 6.66
C ASN A 162 1.39 -6.74 5.40
N VAL A 163 0.43 -7.15 4.58
CA VAL A 163 0.04 -6.44 3.34
C VAL A 163 -0.26 -4.96 3.56
N ASP A 164 -0.77 -4.59 4.74
CA ASP A 164 -1.01 -3.20 5.09
C ASP A 164 0.29 -2.38 5.19
N ALA A 165 1.44 -3.02 5.49
CA ALA A 165 2.73 -2.32 5.53
C ALA A 165 3.13 -1.80 4.15
N GLU A 166 2.91 -2.60 3.10
CA GLU A 166 3.12 -2.20 1.71
C GLU A 166 2.21 -1.03 1.33
N VAL A 167 0.89 -1.18 1.56
CA VAL A 167 -0.11 -0.16 1.23
C VAL A 167 0.17 1.17 1.97
N TYR A 168 0.57 1.10 3.23
CA TYR A 168 0.87 2.30 4.02
C TYR A 168 2.17 2.98 3.56
N LEU A 169 3.21 2.20 3.27
CA LEU A 169 4.46 2.77 2.77
C LEU A 169 4.25 3.41 1.39
N GLU A 170 3.52 2.76 0.51
CA GLU A 170 3.17 3.32 -0.79
C GLU A 170 2.44 4.67 -0.66
N ASP A 171 1.44 4.76 0.23
CA ASP A 171 0.72 6.02 0.48
C ASP A 171 1.64 7.14 1.02
N LEU A 172 2.61 6.78 1.87
CA LEU A 172 3.61 7.73 2.36
C LEU A 172 4.55 8.21 1.25
N LEU A 173 5.01 7.31 0.40
CA LEU A 173 5.90 7.63 -0.73
C LEU A 173 5.17 8.44 -1.82
N LEU A 174 3.90 8.16 -2.07
CA LEU A 174 3.05 8.98 -2.95
C LEU A 174 2.97 10.43 -2.45
N GLU A 175 2.88 10.65 -1.14
CA GLU A 175 2.89 12.03 -0.59
C GLU A 175 4.23 12.74 -0.81
N ILE A 176 5.34 12.01 -0.93
CA ILE A 176 6.64 12.59 -1.24
C ILE A 176 6.70 13.08 -2.69
N HIS A 177 6.31 12.22 -3.62
CA HIS A 177 6.54 12.43 -5.05
C HIS A 177 5.36 13.10 -5.78
N PHE A 178 4.15 12.86 -5.28
CA PHE A 178 2.89 13.33 -5.88
C PHE A 178 1.95 13.93 -4.82
N PRO A 179 2.40 14.97 -4.08
CA PRO A 179 1.62 15.52 -2.97
C PRO A 179 0.29 16.10 -3.46
N LYS A 180 -0.80 15.78 -2.75
CA LYS A 180 -2.11 16.39 -2.99
C LYS A 180 -2.11 17.81 -2.43
N LEU A 181 -2.39 18.81 -3.27
CA LEU A 181 -2.32 20.23 -2.91
C LEU A 181 -3.34 20.65 -1.83
N ASP A 182 -4.47 19.93 -1.74
CA ASP A 182 -5.61 20.34 -0.93
C ASP A 182 -5.67 19.67 0.45
N ASN A 183 -4.89 18.63 0.71
CA ASN A 183 -4.92 17.91 1.99
C ASN A 183 -3.65 18.15 2.79
N LYS A 184 -3.75 19.00 3.83
CA LYS A 184 -2.66 19.30 4.76
C LYS A 184 -2.81 18.61 6.12
N ASP A 185 -3.75 17.65 6.26
CA ASP A 185 -3.87 16.85 7.47
C ASP A 185 -3.00 15.58 7.34
N TYR A 186 -1.88 15.60 8.04
CA TYR A 186 -0.91 14.50 8.03
C TYR A 186 -1.06 13.54 9.23
N ASN A 187 -2.02 13.75 10.13
CA ASN A 187 -2.16 12.95 11.35
C ASN A 187 -2.32 11.46 11.05
N ASP A 188 -3.18 11.10 10.09
CA ASP A 188 -3.38 9.70 9.70
C ASP A 188 -2.12 9.08 9.07
N LYS A 189 -1.31 9.88 8.39
CA LYS A 189 -0.05 9.39 7.81
C LYS A 189 1.01 9.09 8.88
N TYR A 190 1.07 9.87 9.95
CA TYR A 190 1.94 9.54 11.09
C TYR A 190 1.51 8.25 11.81
N LYS A 191 0.20 7.98 11.89
CA LYS A 191 -0.30 6.69 12.39
C LYS A 191 0.20 5.52 11.53
N LYS A 192 0.20 5.68 10.18
CA LYS A 192 0.74 4.67 9.26
C LYS A 192 2.23 4.43 9.48
N VAL A 193 3.04 5.47 9.71
CA VAL A 193 4.46 5.33 10.07
C VAL A 193 4.60 4.41 11.28
N ARG A 194 3.84 4.66 12.35
CA ARG A 194 3.87 3.83 13.57
C ARG A 194 3.43 2.39 13.31
N GLN A 195 2.38 2.20 12.52
CA GLN A 195 1.86 0.87 12.17
C GLN A 195 2.88 0.05 11.37
N ILE A 196 3.61 0.67 10.43
CA ILE A 196 4.68 -0.01 9.68
C ILE A 196 5.78 -0.47 10.64
N VAL A 197 6.22 0.37 11.59
CA VAL A 197 7.19 -0.03 12.64
C VAL A 197 6.66 -1.22 13.46
N GLU A 198 5.36 -1.22 13.79
CA GLU A 198 4.74 -2.33 14.50
C GLU A 198 4.78 -3.63 13.67
N TYR A 199 4.47 -3.58 12.38
CA TYR A 199 4.54 -4.75 11.49
C TYR A 199 5.97 -5.28 11.36
N ILE A 200 6.97 -4.41 11.25
CA ILE A 200 8.39 -4.79 11.26
C ILE A 200 8.73 -5.53 12.55
N PHE A 201 8.35 -5.01 13.73
CA PHE A 201 8.63 -5.67 15.01
C PHE A 201 7.87 -6.99 15.18
N ARG A 202 6.66 -7.11 14.62
CA ARG A 202 5.94 -8.40 14.60
C ARG A 202 6.69 -9.44 13.77
N SER A 203 7.19 -9.06 12.60
CA SER A 203 8.04 -9.94 11.80
C SER A 203 9.34 -10.30 12.54
N MET A 204 10.01 -9.33 13.17
CA MET A 204 11.20 -9.58 13.99
C MET A 204 10.93 -10.55 15.15
N MET A 205 9.75 -10.47 15.77
CA MET A 205 9.32 -11.41 16.80
C MET A 205 9.14 -12.83 16.25
N GLN A 206 8.53 -12.97 15.06
CA GLN A 206 8.36 -14.26 14.38
C GLN A 206 9.72 -14.88 14.00
N LYS A 207 10.72 -14.04 13.70
CA LYS A 207 12.11 -14.46 13.40
C LYS A 207 12.97 -14.67 14.67
N GLY A 208 12.37 -14.67 15.86
CA GLY A 208 13.07 -14.92 17.14
C GLY A 208 13.89 -13.77 17.69
N LEU A 209 13.90 -12.60 17.04
CA LEU A 209 14.69 -11.43 17.50
C LEU A 209 14.07 -10.73 18.71
N LEU A 210 12.80 -10.96 18.97
CA LEU A 210 12.04 -10.44 20.11
C LEU A 210 11.36 -11.57 20.88
N PRO A 211 11.16 -11.44 22.18
CA PRO A 211 10.35 -12.38 22.96
C PRO A 211 8.91 -12.43 22.45
N PRO A 212 8.23 -13.61 22.48
CA PRO A 212 6.85 -13.71 22.06
C PRO A 212 5.94 -12.85 22.96
N GLN A 213 5.11 -12.03 22.33
CA GLN A 213 4.21 -11.07 22.99
C GLN A 213 2.85 -11.09 22.30
N CYS A 214 1.75 -10.98 23.06
CA CYS A 214 0.41 -10.84 22.48
C CYS A 214 0.23 -9.49 21.77
N LYS A 215 0.82 -8.43 22.35
CA LYS A 215 0.78 -7.06 21.84
C LYS A 215 2.19 -6.49 21.80
N ILE A 216 2.59 -5.94 20.69
CA ILE A 216 3.89 -5.28 20.57
C ILE A 216 3.90 -4.01 21.42
N ASN A 217 4.88 -3.95 22.34
CA ASN A 217 5.25 -2.73 23.03
C ASN A 217 6.46 -2.12 22.30
N LEU A 218 6.19 -1.12 21.45
CA LEU A 218 7.19 -0.55 20.54
C LEU A 218 8.45 -0.05 21.26
N THR A 219 8.28 0.65 22.40
CA THR A 219 9.41 1.18 23.17
C THR A 219 10.25 0.06 23.78
N SER A 220 9.62 -0.92 24.43
CA SER A 220 10.34 -2.06 25.01
C SER A 220 10.98 -2.93 23.93
N SER A 221 10.32 -3.14 22.81
CA SER A 221 10.88 -3.88 21.66
C SER A 221 12.11 -3.20 21.10
N ASN A 222 12.06 -1.87 20.90
CA ASN A 222 13.24 -1.11 20.47
C ASN A 222 14.41 -1.20 21.47
N ARG A 223 14.11 -1.19 22.78
CA ARG A 223 15.16 -1.35 23.82
C ARG A 223 15.81 -2.72 23.74
N ILE A 224 15.03 -3.80 23.64
CA ILE A 224 15.55 -5.17 23.49
C ILE A 224 16.45 -5.26 22.26
N LEU A 225 15.95 -4.82 21.11
CA LEU A 225 16.71 -4.85 19.85
C LEU A 225 17.98 -3.97 19.90
N SER A 226 17.99 -2.98 20.76
CA SER A 226 19.14 -2.10 21.01
C SER A 226 20.12 -2.62 22.08
N GLY A 227 19.96 -3.87 22.54
CA GLY A 227 20.83 -4.48 23.54
C GLY A 227 20.60 -3.96 24.97
N GLN A 228 19.40 -3.42 25.25
CA GLN A 228 19.09 -2.88 26.58
C GLN A 228 18.13 -3.81 27.32
N ASN A 229 18.48 -4.12 28.55
CA ASN A 229 17.63 -4.91 29.45
C ASN A 229 16.30 -4.20 29.73
N ILE A 230 15.23 -4.98 29.85
CA ILE A 230 13.96 -4.49 30.39
C ILE A 230 13.96 -4.68 31.89
N MET A 231 13.69 -3.59 32.59
CA MET A 231 13.74 -3.54 34.06
C MET A 231 12.43 -3.00 34.62
N GLU A 232 12.03 -3.48 35.81
CA GLU A 232 10.96 -2.93 36.63
C GLU A 232 11.55 -2.36 37.91
N GLY A 233 11.03 -1.21 38.36
CA GLY A 233 11.55 -0.49 39.55
C GLY A 233 12.56 0.61 39.17
N LYS A 234 13.05 1.30 40.20
CA LYS A 234 14.01 2.40 40.07
C LYS A 234 15.18 2.21 41.03
N GLY A 235 16.36 2.67 40.66
CA GLY A 235 17.55 2.64 41.50
C GLY A 235 17.99 1.22 41.87
N ASN A 236 18.36 1.00 43.14
CA ASN A 236 18.88 -0.28 43.61
C ASN A 236 17.85 -1.41 43.68
N ASP A 237 16.55 -1.08 43.62
CA ASP A 237 15.47 -2.06 43.67
C ASP A 237 15.01 -2.49 42.25
N ALA A 238 15.71 -2.04 41.22
CA ALA A 238 15.39 -2.38 39.85
C ALA A 238 15.69 -3.87 39.56
N VAL A 239 14.68 -4.59 39.07
CA VAL A 239 14.75 -6.02 38.74
C VAL A 239 14.76 -6.20 37.25
N VAL A 240 15.66 -7.03 36.71
CA VAL A 240 15.73 -7.37 35.31
C VAL A 240 14.58 -8.32 34.97
N ILE A 241 13.73 -7.92 34.01
CA ILE A 241 12.63 -8.73 33.47
C ILE A 241 13.10 -9.51 32.24
N VAL A 242 13.76 -8.80 31.31
CA VAL A 242 14.38 -9.41 30.13
C VAL A 242 15.84 -8.96 30.08
N GLU A 243 16.73 -9.94 30.06
CA GLU A 243 18.15 -9.73 29.84
C GLU A 243 18.46 -9.85 28.35
N VAL A 244 19.35 -8.99 27.87
CA VAL A 244 19.72 -8.93 26.43
C VAL A 244 21.23 -9.03 26.31
N GLU A 245 21.73 -9.95 25.48
CA GLU A 245 23.17 -10.22 25.32
C GLU A 245 23.88 -9.13 24.52
N LYS A 246 23.27 -8.74 23.34
CA LYS A 246 23.88 -7.75 22.45
C LYS A 246 22.83 -6.97 21.66
N ALA A 247 23.23 -5.81 21.16
CA ALA A 247 22.41 -5.03 20.24
C ALA A 247 22.28 -5.75 18.88
N VAL A 248 21.05 -5.78 18.37
CA VAL A 248 20.72 -6.19 16.99
C VAL A 248 20.70 -4.97 16.08
N LEU A 249 20.02 -3.89 16.52
CA LEU A 249 19.90 -2.67 15.74
C LEU A 249 21.20 -1.86 15.73
N PRO A 250 21.71 -1.45 14.57
CA PRO A 250 22.72 -0.39 14.49
C PRO A 250 22.18 0.91 15.12
N LYS A 251 23.05 1.71 15.69
CA LYS A 251 22.66 2.95 16.39
C LYS A 251 21.79 3.87 15.54
N ILE A 252 22.11 4.05 14.26
CA ILE A 252 21.34 4.90 13.36
C ILE A 252 19.92 4.40 13.15
N ILE A 253 19.73 3.09 12.99
CA ILE A 253 18.40 2.47 12.84
C ILE A 253 17.61 2.59 14.14
N GLN A 254 18.26 2.33 15.29
CA GLN A 254 17.66 2.52 16.61
C GLN A 254 17.12 3.94 16.80
N ASP A 255 17.92 4.96 16.47
CA ASP A 255 17.56 6.37 16.65
C ASP A 255 16.42 6.77 15.71
N ASN A 256 16.45 6.32 14.47
CA ASN A 256 15.36 6.54 13.52
C ASN A 256 14.04 5.95 14.03
N ILE A 257 14.06 4.68 14.46
CA ILE A 257 12.87 3.99 14.98
C ILE A 257 12.32 4.68 16.22
N ILE A 258 13.17 5.04 17.18
CA ILE A 258 12.71 5.66 18.43
C ILE A 258 12.09 7.04 18.19
N HIS A 259 12.62 7.82 17.24
CA HIS A 259 12.04 9.09 16.83
C HIS A 259 10.65 8.89 16.22
N MET A 260 10.48 7.92 15.30
CA MET A 260 9.19 7.60 14.72
C MET A 260 8.16 7.16 15.77
N ILE A 261 8.57 6.31 16.73
CA ILE A 261 7.69 5.83 17.80
C ILE A 261 7.20 6.99 18.66
N HIS A 262 8.09 7.88 19.09
CA HIS A 262 7.72 8.98 19.99
C HIS A 262 6.88 10.05 19.29
N THR A 263 7.22 10.40 18.05
CA THR A 263 6.51 11.42 17.29
C THR A 263 5.11 10.95 16.89
N ALA A 264 5.01 9.72 16.34
CA ALA A 264 3.74 9.17 15.88
C ALA A 264 2.85 8.60 17.01
N GLY A 265 3.38 8.52 18.24
CA GLY A 265 2.68 7.99 19.41
C GLY A 265 1.98 9.03 20.28
N SER A 266 2.24 10.30 20.07
CA SER A 266 1.76 11.38 20.95
C SER A 266 0.23 11.58 20.96
N ASP A 267 -0.46 11.18 19.87
CA ASP A 267 -1.91 11.30 19.79
C ASP A 267 -2.69 10.08 20.30
N VAL A 268 -1.99 8.99 20.66
CA VAL A 268 -2.65 7.73 21.09
C VAL A 268 -2.81 7.66 22.63
N HIS A 269 -2.05 8.45 23.37
CA HIS A 269 -2.08 8.46 24.84
C HIS A 269 -2.48 9.86 25.37
N THR A 270 -3.76 10.13 25.32
CA THR A 270 -4.38 11.28 26.03
C THR A 270 -4.65 10.99 27.51
N GLU A 271 -3.94 10.02 28.13
CA GLU A 271 -4.03 9.80 29.57
C GLU A 271 -3.20 10.84 30.33
N GLU A 272 -3.82 11.46 31.31
CA GLU A 272 -3.19 12.37 32.28
C GLU A 272 -1.94 11.71 32.89
N GLY A 273 -0.76 12.20 32.51
CA GLY A 273 0.54 11.66 32.97
C GLY A 273 1.55 11.33 31.88
N ALA A 274 1.20 11.53 30.59
CA ALA A 274 2.16 11.41 29.51
C ALA A 274 3.29 12.44 29.66
N ASP A 275 4.51 12.01 29.42
CA ASP A 275 5.74 12.79 29.51
C ASP A 275 5.57 14.17 28.85
N THR A 276 5.65 15.24 29.67
CA THR A 276 5.43 16.63 29.25
C THR A 276 6.39 17.14 28.18
N ASN A 277 7.36 16.32 27.76
CA ASN A 277 8.33 16.63 26.73
C ASN A 277 7.95 16.12 25.32
N SER A 278 6.92 15.30 25.15
CA SER A 278 6.42 14.91 23.84
C SER A 278 5.50 16.01 23.31
N LYS A 279 6.02 16.93 22.49
CA LYS A 279 5.16 17.82 21.72
C LYS A 279 4.23 16.97 20.85
N HIS A 280 2.93 17.15 21.03
CA HIS A 280 1.95 16.52 20.15
C HIS A 280 2.28 16.85 18.70
N ILE A 281 2.27 15.85 17.82
CA ILE A 281 2.59 16.06 16.39
C ILE A 281 1.73 17.16 15.78
N THR A 282 0.48 17.29 16.23
CA THR A 282 -0.46 18.33 15.83
C THR A 282 0.03 19.75 16.17
N GLU A 283 0.67 19.95 17.34
CA GLU A 283 1.25 21.23 17.73
C GLU A 283 2.50 21.53 16.92
N TYR A 284 3.38 20.53 16.75
CA TYR A 284 4.56 20.67 15.90
C TYR A 284 4.20 21.06 14.47
N LEU A 285 3.20 20.40 13.88
CA LEU A 285 2.75 20.72 12.51
C LEU A 285 2.24 22.15 12.40
N LYS A 286 1.54 22.66 13.39
CA LYS A 286 1.11 24.09 13.41
C LYS A 286 2.33 25.03 13.48
N ASP A 287 3.32 24.73 14.32
CA ASP A 287 4.53 25.54 14.48
C ASP A 287 5.35 25.63 13.18
N VAL A 288 5.35 24.58 12.36
CA VAL A 288 6.08 24.53 11.07
C VAL A 288 5.21 24.84 9.85
N GLY A 289 3.99 25.35 10.05
CA GLY A 289 3.08 25.73 8.97
C GLY A 289 2.50 24.53 8.19
N ASN A 290 2.29 23.41 8.86
CA ASN A 290 1.77 22.15 8.26
C ASN A 290 2.60 21.68 7.05
N THR A 291 3.92 21.67 7.20
CA THR A 291 4.81 21.13 6.15
C THR A 291 4.89 19.61 6.25
N SER A 292 5.17 18.96 5.12
CA SER A 292 5.32 17.49 5.04
C SER A 292 6.76 17.01 5.23
N TYR A 293 7.73 17.88 5.56
CA TYR A 293 9.14 17.52 5.56
C TYR A 293 9.49 16.41 6.55
N LEU A 294 8.95 16.45 7.77
CA LEU A 294 9.19 15.41 8.77
C LEU A 294 8.60 14.08 8.33
N LEU A 295 7.38 14.09 7.78
CA LEU A 295 6.72 12.91 7.25
C LEU A 295 7.53 12.26 6.13
N LYS A 296 8.02 13.09 5.19
CA LYS A 296 8.89 12.64 4.09
C LYS A 296 10.18 12.01 4.61
N SER A 297 10.79 12.63 5.63
CA SER A 297 11.97 12.08 6.28
C SER A 297 11.68 10.70 6.88
N TYR A 298 10.55 10.52 7.57
CA TYR A 298 10.18 9.23 8.15
C TYR A 298 9.88 8.16 7.10
N ALA A 299 9.22 8.51 6.01
CA ALA A 299 8.97 7.55 4.94
C ALA A 299 10.27 7.02 4.33
N LEU A 300 11.27 7.89 4.10
CA LEU A 300 12.58 7.47 3.61
C LEU A 300 13.37 6.68 4.64
N GLN A 301 13.30 7.06 5.92
CA GLN A 301 13.93 6.29 7.00
C GLN A 301 13.30 4.90 7.17
N LEU A 302 11.98 4.74 6.91
CA LEU A 302 11.33 3.43 6.89
C LEU A 302 11.88 2.54 5.77
N CYS A 303 12.17 3.11 4.59
CA CYS A 303 12.84 2.37 3.51
C CYS A 303 14.20 1.82 4.00
N ASP A 304 15.02 2.66 4.62
CA ASP A 304 16.31 2.22 5.18
C ASP A 304 16.14 1.14 6.26
N VAL A 305 15.15 1.25 7.13
CA VAL A 305 14.86 0.25 8.18
C VAL A 305 14.46 -1.10 7.55
N ILE A 306 13.61 -1.09 6.54
CA ILE A 306 13.14 -2.30 5.84
C ILE A 306 14.29 -2.99 5.13
N LEU A 307 15.08 -2.25 4.35
CA LEU A 307 16.24 -2.79 3.63
C LEU A 307 17.32 -3.32 4.57
N TRP A 308 17.60 -2.58 5.65
CA TRP A 308 18.50 -3.06 6.69
C TRP A 308 17.99 -4.36 7.32
N TYR A 309 16.70 -4.43 7.66
CA TYR A 309 16.11 -5.62 8.28
C TYR A 309 16.17 -6.82 7.34
N LYS A 310 15.85 -6.64 6.05
CA LYS A 310 16.00 -7.68 5.03
C LYS A 310 17.43 -8.20 4.98
N ASN A 311 18.41 -7.30 4.84
CA ASN A 311 19.82 -7.68 4.81
C ASN A 311 20.30 -8.36 6.10
N TYR A 312 19.71 -8.02 7.24
CA TYR A 312 20.02 -8.68 8.51
C TYR A 312 19.48 -10.12 8.54
N ILE A 313 18.22 -10.32 8.15
CA ILE A 313 17.58 -11.65 8.15
C ILE A 313 18.23 -12.59 7.14
N ASP A 314 18.66 -12.10 5.98
CA ASP A 314 19.39 -12.92 5.00
C ASP A 314 20.66 -13.57 5.58
N LYS A 315 21.26 -12.90 6.56
CA LYS A 315 22.47 -13.39 7.26
C LYS A 315 22.17 -14.14 8.56
N HIS A 316 20.98 -13.95 9.12
CA HIS A 316 20.57 -14.43 10.46
C HIS A 316 19.16 -15.01 10.38
N ASN A 317 18.93 -16.00 9.53
CA ASN A 317 17.60 -16.58 9.28
C ASN A 317 17.18 -17.69 10.27
N ASP A 318 18.04 -18.07 11.22
CA ASP A 318 17.76 -19.08 12.22
C ASP A 318 17.11 -18.44 13.46
N GLY A 319 15.80 -18.63 13.60
CA GLY A 319 15.02 -18.07 14.71
C GLY A 319 15.41 -18.62 16.08
N GLU A 320 15.91 -19.87 16.17
CA GLU A 320 16.37 -20.44 17.45
C GLU A 320 17.68 -19.78 17.89
N ILE A 321 18.60 -19.56 16.95
CA ILE A 321 19.84 -18.82 17.23
C ILE A 321 19.54 -17.37 17.60
N ASN A 322 18.62 -16.71 16.90
CA ASN A 322 18.21 -15.35 17.22
C ASN A 322 17.64 -15.23 18.63
N ALA A 323 16.86 -16.23 19.07
CA ALA A 323 16.25 -16.26 20.39
C ALA A 323 17.27 -16.43 21.54
N LEU A 324 18.50 -16.84 21.26
CA LEU A 324 19.57 -16.87 22.28
C LEU A 324 20.03 -15.47 22.71
N ASN A 325 19.65 -14.43 21.97
CA ASN A 325 20.06 -13.05 22.28
C ASN A 325 19.30 -12.40 23.45
N TRP A 326 18.24 -13.04 23.94
CA TRP A 326 17.46 -12.53 25.07
C TRP A 326 17.01 -13.67 26.00
N THR A 327 16.80 -13.34 27.27
CA THR A 327 16.33 -14.29 28.26
C THR A 327 15.32 -13.64 29.20
N ILE A 328 14.14 -14.28 29.34
CA ILE A 328 13.12 -13.85 30.31
C ILE A 328 13.57 -14.31 31.70
N LYS A 329 13.93 -13.35 32.59
CA LYS A 329 14.39 -13.64 33.96
C LYS A 329 13.25 -13.78 34.97
N ASP A 330 12.14 -13.09 34.74
CA ASP A 330 10.92 -13.14 35.55
C ASP A 330 9.68 -13.23 34.67
N THR A 331 9.11 -14.43 34.54
CA THR A 331 7.97 -14.70 33.71
C THR A 331 6.70 -13.97 34.17
N ALA A 332 6.49 -13.82 35.47
CA ALA A 332 5.30 -13.16 36.01
C ALA A 332 5.34 -11.65 35.72
N LYS A 333 6.49 -11.02 35.95
CA LYS A 333 6.69 -9.61 35.63
C LYS A 333 6.70 -9.35 34.13
N PHE A 334 7.26 -10.28 33.34
CA PHE A 334 7.23 -10.22 31.89
C PHE A 334 5.77 -10.18 31.37
N LYS A 335 4.94 -11.12 31.81
CA LYS A 335 3.52 -11.15 31.44
C LYS A 335 2.82 -9.83 31.80
N LYS A 336 3.02 -9.34 33.01
CA LYS A 336 2.44 -8.06 33.46
C LYS A 336 2.92 -6.88 32.60
N HIS A 337 4.23 -6.80 32.32
CA HIS A 337 4.84 -5.70 31.56
C HIS A 337 4.34 -5.64 30.11
N PHE A 338 4.10 -6.79 29.49
CA PHE A 338 3.65 -6.90 28.10
C PHE A 338 2.14 -7.15 27.95
N ASN A 339 1.37 -7.10 29.04
CA ASN A 339 -0.08 -7.34 29.07
C ASN A 339 -0.48 -8.69 28.44
N LEU A 340 0.21 -9.78 28.84
CA LEU A 340 -0.02 -11.15 28.41
C LEU A 340 -0.99 -11.89 29.33
#